data_1768b12f8e8d57537d586425e16494f4
#
_entry.id   1768b12f8e8d57537d586425e16494f4
#
_cell.length_a   1.000
_cell.length_b   1.000
_cell.length_c   1.000
_cell.angle_alpha   90.00
_cell.angle_beta   90.00
_cell.angle_gamma   90.00
#
_symmetry.space_group_name_H-M   'P 1'
#
loop_
_entity.id
_entity.type
_entity.pdbx_description
1 polymer ?
#
loop_
_entity_poly.entity_id
_entity_poly.type
_entity_poly.pdbx_seq_one_letter_code
_entity_poly.pdbx_strand_id
1 'polypeptide(L)'
;MVYSSSVDISASSKALNFNSYHYLIRQSIYILIGFIFGYIAFLIPLYFWQKIAPILFISGLILLVLVLVPGVGKEVNGSRRWISLIIINFQPSELVKLFTVMYASDYVLRKSKQMRTIVKGFLPMLGIIVLTGFLLLLEPDFGAFTVITVIAMGLLFLGGLTYKIFFSLLFFAPISIYYLITLQPYRLDRIIGFLDPWDDPLGKSYQLTHSLMAFGRGEFFGSGLGASVEKLQYLPEAHTDFILAVIGEEFGLLGVSIIIILFAFLVVRMFGIAKESIQNKKPFSALMAQGIGLWFGIQGIINMGVNLGLFPTKGLTLPLLSYGGTGILINMIAIAIVLKIDFENRRNMRGQFY
;
A
#
# COMPACT_ATOMS: atom_id res chain seq x y z
N MET A 1 7.56 1.26 -17.83
CA MET A 1 8.27 1.86 -16.66
C MET A 1 9.08 0.84 -15.86
N VAL A 2 8.50 -0.28 -15.36
CA VAL A 2 9.29 -1.28 -14.59
C VAL A 2 10.53 -1.75 -15.34
N TYR A 3 10.44 -2.05 -16.64
CA TYR A 3 11.59 -2.41 -17.46
C TYR A 3 12.61 -1.27 -17.51
N SER A 4 12.19 -0.06 -17.82
CA SER A 4 13.11 1.10 -17.90
C SER A 4 13.87 1.33 -16.60
N SER A 5 13.19 1.26 -15.45
CA SER A 5 13.78 1.51 -14.14
C SER A 5 14.62 0.37 -13.58
N SER A 6 14.57 -0.83 -14.16
CA SER A 6 15.23 -2.03 -13.62
C SER A 6 16.25 -2.67 -14.56
N VAL A 7 16.34 -2.23 -15.82
CA VAL A 7 17.19 -2.85 -16.83
C VAL A 7 18.67 -2.83 -16.43
N ASP A 8 19.14 -1.72 -15.90
CA ASP A 8 20.55 -1.53 -15.56
C ASP A 8 20.95 -2.35 -14.32
N ILE A 9 20.12 -2.33 -13.27
CA ILE A 9 20.29 -3.15 -12.07
C ILE A 9 20.34 -4.64 -12.43
N SER A 10 19.51 -5.07 -13.38
CA SER A 10 19.47 -6.47 -13.82
C SER A 10 20.69 -6.85 -14.65
N ALA A 11 21.10 -5.96 -15.56
CA ALA A 11 22.22 -6.20 -16.47
C ALA A 11 23.58 -6.20 -15.76
N SER A 12 23.72 -5.48 -14.65
CA SER A 12 24.97 -5.41 -13.88
C SER A 12 25.10 -6.49 -12.79
N SER A 13 24.01 -7.19 -12.44
CA SER A 13 24.00 -8.16 -11.35
C SER A 13 24.45 -9.55 -11.76
N LYS A 14 25.56 -10.04 -11.19
CA LYS A 14 26.01 -11.44 -11.32
C LYS A 14 24.98 -12.43 -10.76
N ALA A 15 24.30 -12.07 -9.68
CA ALA A 15 23.27 -12.92 -9.06
C ALA A 15 22.07 -13.16 -9.98
N LEU A 16 21.85 -12.30 -10.97
CA LEU A 16 20.78 -12.38 -11.96
C LEU A 16 21.28 -12.88 -13.34
N ASN A 17 22.50 -13.43 -13.39
CA ASN A 17 23.15 -13.88 -14.63
C ASN A 17 23.15 -12.79 -15.74
N PHE A 18 23.27 -11.50 -15.36
CA PHE A 18 23.25 -10.36 -16.28
C PHE A 18 22.00 -10.30 -17.17
N ASN A 19 20.87 -10.83 -16.71
CA ASN A 19 19.63 -10.89 -17.48
C ASN A 19 18.84 -9.58 -17.35
N SER A 20 18.94 -8.71 -18.35
CA SER A 20 18.24 -7.40 -18.39
C SER A 20 16.70 -7.49 -18.29
N TYR A 21 16.10 -8.64 -18.59
CA TYR A 21 14.66 -8.85 -18.57
C TYR A 21 14.15 -9.46 -17.27
N HIS A 22 15.02 -9.71 -16.28
CA HIS A 22 14.66 -10.43 -15.05
C HIS A 22 13.43 -9.84 -14.34
N TYR A 23 13.45 -8.54 -14.04
CA TYR A 23 12.34 -7.89 -13.35
C TYR A 23 11.09 -7.78 -14.23
N LEU A 24 11.25 -7.53 -15.53
CA LEU A 24 10.12 -7.49 -16.46
C LEU A 24 9.39 -8.84 -16.51
N ILE A 25 10.15 -9.95 -16.69
CA ILE A 25 9.56 -11.30 -16.73
C ILE A 25 8.84 -11.60 -15.42
N ARG A 26 9.47 -11.34 -14.27
CA ARG A 26 8.83 -11.57 -12.97
C ARG A 26 7.57 -10.73 -12.79
N GLN A 27 7.61 -9.44 -13.10
CA GLN A 27 6.44 -8.57 -13.01
C GLN A 27 5.32 -9.08 -13.91
N SER A 28 5.62 -9.50 -15.13
CA SER A 28 4.63 -10.08 -16.07
C SER A 28 3.99 -11.35 -15.52
N ILE A 29 4.78 -12.23 -14.90
CA ILE A 29 4.26 -13.42 -14.23
C ILE A 29 3.33 -13.06 -13.07
N TYR A 30 3.74 -12.10 -12.21
CA TYR A 30 2.89 -11.64 -11.11
C TYR A 30 1.58 -11.01 -11.59
N ILE A 31 1.63 -10.23 -12.68
CA ILE A 31 0.43 -9.66 -13.29
C ILE A 31 -0.48 -10.76 -13.83
N LEU A 32 0.06 -11.75 -14.52
CA LEU A 32 -0.74 -12.88 -15.04
C LEU A 32 -1.41 -13.66 -13.90
N ILE A 33 -0.65 -13.98 -12.85
CA ILE A 33 -1.17 -14.63 -11.64
C ILE A 33 -2.23 -13.73 -10.99
N GLY A 34 -1.98 -12.42 -10.91
CA GLY A 34 -2.91 -11.43 -10.39
C GLY A 34 -4.23 -11.38 -11.17
N PHE A 35 -4.21 -11.50 -12.49
CA PHE A 35 -5.44 -11.62 -13.29
C PHE A 35 -6.21 -12.90 -12.98
N ILE A 36 -5.53 -14.05 -12.83
CA ILE A 36 -6.18 -15.32 -12.50
C ILE A 36 -6.85 -15.23 -11.13
N PHE A 37 -6.11 -14.83 -10.08
CA PHE A 37 -6.68 -14.70 -8.73
C PHE A 37 -7.70 -13.57 -8.63
N GLY A 38 -7.50 -12.47 -9.35
CA GLY A 38 -8.48 -11.39 -9.47
C GLY A 38 -9.78 -11.87 -10.11
N TYR A 39 -9.70 -12.66 -11.17
CA TYR A 39 -10.88 -13.26 -11.79
C TYR A 39 -11.60 -14.23 -10.86
N ILE A 40 -10.86 -15.08 -10.13
CA ILE A 40 -11.44 -15.96 -9.11
C ILE A 40 -12.13 -15.11 -8.02
N ALA A 41 -11.47 -14.06 -7.53
CA ALA A 41 -12.04 -13.17 -6.52
C ALA A 41 -13.31 -12.45 -7.01
N PHE A 42 -13.37 -12.09 -8.30
CA PHE A 42 -14.56 -11.51 -8.93
C PHE A 42 -15.74 -12.48 -9.01
N LEU A 43 -15.48 -13.79 -9.19
CA LEU A 43 -16.54 -14.81 -9.22
C LEU A 43 -17.16 -15.05 -7.84
N ILE A 44 -16.39 -14.90 -6.77
CA ILE A 44 -16.86 -15.14 -5.41
C ILE A 44 -17.86 -14.07 -4.97
N PRO A 45 -19.04 -14.45 -4.44
CA PRO A 45 -20.05 -13.50 -3.97
C PRO A 45 -19.56 -12.73 -2.72
N LEU A 46 -19.94 -11.45 -2.60
CA LEU A 46 -19.47 -10.57 -1.52
C LEU A 46 -19.86 -11.07 -0.12
N TYR A 47 -21.00 -11.76 0.00
CA TYR A 47 -21.44 -12.40 1.25
C TYR A 47 -20.42 -13.43 1.76
N PHE A 48 -19.79 -14.19 0.85
CA PHE A 48 -18.77 -15.16 1.24
C PHE A 48 -17.53 -14.47 1.84
N TRP A 49 -17.06 -13.39 1.22
CA TRP A 49 -15.96 -12.58 1.73
C TRP A 49 -16.26 -12.04 3.13
N GLN A 50 -17.49 -11.58 3.38
CA GLN A 50 -17.91 -11.12 4.70
C GLN A 50 -17.85 -12.24 5.74
N LYS A 51 -18.37 -13.43 5.40
CA LYS A 51 -18.41 -14.57 6.31
C LYS A 51 -17.01 -15.05 6.73
N ILE A 52 -16.07 -15.05 5.81
CA ILE A 52 -14.70 -15.55 6.07
C ILE A 52 -13.73 -14.46 6.55
N ALA A 53 -14.13 -13.19 6.53
CA ALA A 53 -13.27 -12.06 6.88
C ALA A 53 -12.53 -12.22 8.23
N PRO A 54 -13.16 -12.66 9.33
CA PRO A 54 -12.46 -12.90 10.59
C PRO A 54 -11.39 -13.99 10.48
N ILE A 55 -11.68 -15.07 9.75
CA ILE A 55 -10.75 -16.21 9.55
C ILE A 55 -9.55 -15.75 8.72
N LEU A 56 -9.80 -15.02 7.63
CA LEU A 56 -8.73 -14.45 6.80
C LEU A 56 -7.83 -13.51 7.60
N PHE A 57 -8.42 -12.66 8.44
CA PHE A 57 -7.62 -11.76 9.26
C PHE A 57 -6.75 -12.50 10.27
N ILE A 58 -7.29 -13.52 10.95
CA ILE A 58 -6.50 -14.38 11.86
C ILE A 58 -5.39 -15.10 11.10
N SER A 59 -5.67 -15.65 9.91
CA SER A 59 -4.63 -16.26 9.08
C SER A 59 -3.53 -15.28 8.68
N GLY A 60 -3.89 -14.02 8.42
CA GLY A 60 -2.95 -12.93 8.18
C GLY A 60 -2.03 -12.65 9.39
N LEU A 61 -2.59 -12.61 10.60
CA LEU A 61 -1.79 -12.48 11.82
C LEU A 61 -0.85 -13.65 12.02
N ILE A 62 -1.30 -14.88 11.77
CA ILE A 62 -0.44 -16.07 11.82
C ILE A 62 0.71 -15.95 10.82
N LEU A 63 0.47 -15.46 9.61
CA LEU A 63 1.51 -15.25 8.60
C LEU A 63 2.53 -14.19 9.05
N LEU A 64 2.11 -13.10 9.71
CA LEU A 64 3.04 -12.13 10.30
C LEU A 64 3.91 -12.76 11.40
N VAL A 65 3.34 -13.62 12.23
CA VAL A 65 4.13 -14.35 13.23
C VAL A 65 5.10 -15.31 12.56
N LEU A 66 4.66 -16.05 11.54
CA LEU A 66 5.49 -17.02 10.81
C LEU A 66 6.71 -16.37 10.14
N VAL A 67 6.56 -15.15 9.60
CA VAL A 67 7.69 -14.45 8.98
C VAL A 67 8.79 -14.06 9.98
N LEU A 68 8.45 -13.90 11.25
CA LEU A 68 9.41 -13.62 12.32
C LEU A 68 10.22 -14.86 12.74
N VAL A 69 9.73 -16.07 12.44
CA VAL A 69 10.39 -17.31 12.82
C VAL A 69 11.69 -17.48 12.02
N PRO A 70 12.85 -17.67 12.69
CA PRO A 70 14.11 -17.96 12.02
C PRO A 70 13.99 -19.20 11.12
N GLY A 71 14.49 -19.10 9.89
CA GLY A 71 14.42 -20.19 8.90
C GLY A 71 13.17 -20.17 8.01
N VAL A 72 12.09 -19.47 8.39
CA VAL A 72 10.89 -19.27 7.56
C VAL A 72 10.96 -17.91 6.86
N GLY A 73 11.18 -16.85 7.63
CA GLY A 73 11.33 -15.50 7.11
C GLY A 73 12.72 -15.25 6.50
N LYS A 74 12.75 -14.74 5.27
CA LYS A 74 13.97 -14.31 4.60
C LYS A 74 14.35 -12.91 5.08
N GLU A 75 15.59 -12.77 5.54
CA GLU A 75 16.15 -11.47 5.92
C GLU A 75 16.69 -10.75 4.70
N VAL A 76 16.22 -9.52 4.48
CA VAL A 76 16.68 -8.64 3.41
C VAL A 76 16.90 -7.24 4.02
N ASN A 77 18.08 -6.70 3.87
CA ASN A 77 18.47 -5.38 4.42
C ASN A 77 18.14 -5.23 5.92
N GLY A 78 18.44 -6.27 6.73
CA GLY A 78 18.21 -6.25 8.17
C GLY A 78 16.74 -6.38 8.61
N SER A 79 15.83 -6.71 7.70
CA SER A 79 14.40 -6.88 7.98
C SER A 79 13.89 -8.23 7.50
N ARG A 80 13.11 -8.91 8.34
CA ARG A 80 12.45 -10.18 7.99
C ARG A 80 10.99 -9.91 7.63
N ARG A 81 10.72 -9.70 6.34
CA ARG A 81 9.38 -9.34 5.83
C ARG A 81 8.86 -10.29 4.77
N TRP A 82 9.71 -11.21 4.29
CA TRP A 82 9.43 -12.03 3.12
C TRP A 82 9.46 -13.51 3.46
N ILE A 83 8.49 -14.26 2.96
CA ILE A 83 8.51 -15.71 2.94
C ILE A 83 8.90 -16.14 1.54
N SER A 84 10.00 -16.88 1.39
CA SER A 84 10.45 -17.36 0.09
C SER A 84 9.68 -18.63 -0.27
N LEU A 85 8.75 -18.50 -1.20
CA LEU A 85 8.07 -19.62 -1.83
C LEU A 85 8.78 -19.88 -3.16
N ILE A 86 9.59 -20.89 -3.28
CA ILE A 86 10.43 -21.32 -4.43
C ILE A 86 10.48 -20.37 -5.64
N ILE A 87 9.33 -19.93 -6.16
CA ILE A 87 9.17 -19.06 -7.34
C ILE A 87 8.87 -17.60 -6.95
N ILE A 88 8.19 -17.38 -5.82
CA ILE A 88 7.59 -16.10 -5.42
C ILE A 88 8.09 -15.72 -4.03
N ASN A 89 8.57 -14.50 -3.87
CA ASN A 89 8.77 -13.91 -2.56
C ASN A 89 7.44 -13.31 -2.09
N PHE A 90 6.85 -13.90 -1.06
CA PHE A 90 5.57 -13.51 -0.52
C PHE A 90 5.76 -12.58 0.69
N GLN A 91 5.11 -11.42 0.68
CA GLN A 91 5.12 -10.45 1.78
C GLN A 91 3.77 -10.49 2.51
N PRO A 92 3.70 -11.03 3.74
CA PRO A 92 2.46 -11.15 4.49
C PRO A 92 1.77 -9.82 4.75
N SER A 93 2.50 -8.74 5.01
CA SER A 93 1.92 -7.42 5.30
C SER A 93 1.06 -6.87 4.15
N GLU A 94 1.37 -7.20 2.88
CA GLU A 94 0.53 -6.83 1.74
C GLU A 94 -0.85 -7.49 1.80
N LEU A 95 -0.88 -8.78 2.13
CA LEU A 95 -2.12 -9.54 2.29
C LEU A 95 -2.94 -9.05 3.50
N VAL A 96 -2.26 -8.75 4.60
CA VAL A 96 -2.90 -8.25 5.83
C VAL A 96 -3.60 -6.91 5.60
N LYS A 97 -3.11 -6.03 4.71
CA LYS A 97 -3.84 -4.81 4.33
C LYS A 97 -5.24 -5.12 3.78
N LEU A 98 -5.33 -6.06 2.84
CA LEU A 98 -6.62 -6.49 2.28
C LEU A 98 -7.51 -7.15 3.34
N PHE A 99 -6.95 -8.03 4.16
CA PHE A 99 -7.68 -8.70 5.23
C PHE A 99 -8.15 -7.72 6.31
N THR A 100 -7.39 -6.67 6.57
CA THR A 100 -7.81 -5.57 7.47
C THR A 100 -9.02 -4.83 6.91
N VAL A 101 -9.04 -4.54 5.60
CA VAL A 101 -10.22 -3.93 4.96
C VAL A 101 -11.44 -4.81 5.14
N MET A 102 -11.33 -6.12 4.85
CA MET A 102 -12.43 -7.08 4.98
C MET A 102 -12.92 -7.18 6.41
N TYR A 103 -11.99 -7.38 7.35
CA TYR A 103 -12.31 -7.55 8.76
C TYR A 103 -12.91 -6.28 9.39
N ALA A 104 -12.32 -5.11 9.13
CA ALA A 104 -12.82 -3.85 9.67
C ALA A 104 -14.22 -3.51 9.11
N SER A 105 -14.47 -3.80 7.82
CA SER A 105 -15.79 -3.63 7.21
C SER A 105 -16.86 -4.52 7.88
N ASP A 106 -16.55 -5.79 8.13
CA ASP A 106 -17.43 -6.70 8.84
C ASP A 106 -17.60 -6.31 10.31
N TYR A 107 -16.51 -5.93 10.99
CA TYR A 107 -16.52 -5.48 12.38
C TYR A 107 -17.45 -4.29 12.61
N VAL A 108 -17.35 -3.26 11.76
CA VAL A 108 -18.23 -2.08 11.80
C VAL A 108 -19.69 -2.48 11.71
N LEU A 109 -20.05 -3.40 10.84
CA LEU A 109 -21.43 -3.86 10.69
C LEU A 109 -21.92 -4.62 11.92
N ARG A 110 -21.13 -5.58 12.41
CA ARG A 110 -21.47 -6.37 13.59
C ARG A 110 -21.62 -5.49 14.84
N LYS A 111 -20.85 -4.42 14.93
CA LYS A 111 -20.82 -3.51 16.07
C LYS A 111 -21.50 -2.16 15.82
N SER A 112 -22.28 -2.02 14.75
CA SER A 112 -22.88 -0.74 14.32
C SER A 112 -23.61 0.02 15.42
N LYS A 113 -24.40 -0.67 16.26
CA LYS A 113 -25.09 -0.07 17.40
C LYS A 113 -24.14 0.37 18.53
N GLN A 114 -22.94 -0.18 18.58
CA GLN A 114 -21.96 0.05 19.66
C GLN A 114 -20.81 0.98 19.21
N MET A 115 -20.73 1.35 17.94
CA MET A 115 -19.66 2.19 17.39
C MET A 115 -19.51 3.54 18.11
N ARG A 116 -20.58 4.06 18.70
CA ARG A 116 -20.57 5.31 19.46
C ARG A 116 -19.97 5.17 20.86
N THR A 117 -19.71 3.96 21.33
CA THR A 117 -19.17 3.69 22.67
C THR A 117 -17.69 3.33 22.58
N ILE A 118 -16.87 3.93 23.45
CA ILE A 118 -15.42 3.68 23.49
C ILE A 118 -15.14 2.20 23.80
N VAL A 119 -15.71 1.67 24.88
CA VAL A 119 -15.35 0.35 25.40
C VAL A 119 -15.82 -0.79 24.50
N LYS A 120 -17.04 -0.72 23.96
CA LYS A 120 -17.63 -1.84 23.20
C LYS A 120 -17.43 -1.72 21.69
N GLY A 121 -17.28 -0.49 21.16
CA GLY A 121 -17.13 -0.23 19.73
C GLY A 121 -15.69 0.00 19.32
N PHE A 122 -14.98 0.89 20.02
CA PHE A 122 -13.63 1.31 19.60
C PHE A 122 -12.50 0.44 20.17
N LEU A 123 -12.51 0.21 21.49
CA LEU A 123 -11.39 -0.43 22.21
C LEU A 123 -11.03 -1.83 21.70
N PRO A 124 -11.98 -2.73 21.33
CA PRO A 124 -11.62 -4.03 20.79
C PRO A 124 -10.87 -3.92 19.43
N MET A 125 -11.28 -2.99 18.56
CA MET A 125 -10.59 -2.80 17.30
C MET A 125 -9.23 -2.12 17.49
N LEU A 126 -9.10 -1.20 18.45
CA LEU A 126 -7.81 -0.64 18.84
C LEU A 126 -6.85 -1.73 19.31
N GLY A 127 -7.30 -2.68 20.13
CA GLY A 127 -6.48 -3.83 20.55
C GLY A 127 -5.96 -4.64 19.36
N ILE A 128 -6.79 -4.84 18.34
CA ILE A 128 -6.41 -5.53 17.11
C ILE A 128 -5.39 -4.71 16.31
N ILE A 129 -5.58 -3.39 16.18
CA ILE A 129 -4.64 -2.50 15.49
C ILE A 129 -3.29 -2.50 16.21
N VAL A 130 -3.30 -2.43 17.55
CA VAL A 130 -2.08 -2.48 18.37
C VAL A 130 -1.35 -3.81 18.21
N LEU A 131 -2.07 -4.94 18.24
CA LEU A 131 -1.49 -6.26 18.04
C LEU A 131 -0.84 -6.38 16.64
N THR A 132 -1.58 -6.01 15.61
CA THR A 132 -1.08 -6.04 14.22
C THR A 132 0.11 -5.10 14.05
N GLY A 133 0.01 -3.90 14.64
CA GLY A 133 1.08 -2.92 14.64
C GLY A 133 2.34 -3.40 15.36
N PHE A 134 2.19 -4.05 16.50
CA PHE A 134 3.30 -4.64 17.24
C PHE A 134 4.05 -5.68 16.39
N LEU A 135 3.34 -6.59 15.72
CA LEU A 135 3.94 -7.59 14.83
C LEU A 135 4.69 -6.92 13.67
N LEU A 136 4.09 -5.92 13.01
CA LEU A 136 4.71 -5.18 11.91
C LEU A 136 5.93 -4.35 12.35
N LEU A 137 5.93 -3.83 13.56
CA LEU A 137 7.08 -3.11 14.11
C LEU A 137 8.25 -4.05 14.46
N LEU A 138 7.97 -5.32 14.79
CA LEU A 138 8.99 -6.36 14.93
C LEU A 138 9.60 -6.75 13.57
N GLU A 139 8.87 -6.59 12.46
CA GLU A 139 9.35 -6.77 11.08
C GLU A 139 10.07 -5.53 10.52
N PRO A 140 10.36 -4.50 11.29
CA PRO A 140 10.58 -3.07 11.01
C PRO A 140 9.75 -2.48 9.82
N ASP A 141 8.50 -2.94 9.63
CA ASP A 141 7.61 -2.46 8.56
C ASP A 141 6.66 -1.34 9.04
N PHE A 142 7.23 -0.17 9.30
CA PHE A 142 6.48 1.01 9.72
C PHE A 142 5.52 1.54 8.62
N GLY A 143 5.85 1.28 7.36
CA GLY A 143 5.00 1.68 6.21
C GLY A 143 3.67 0.93 6.22
N ALA A 144 3.70 -0.41 6.27
CA ALA A 144 2.50 -1.22 6.34
C ALA A 144 1.70 -0.94 7.63
N PHE A 145 2.35 -0.73 8.77
CA PHE A 145 1.70 -0.32 10.03
C PHE A 145 0.89 0.95 9.85
N THR A 146 1.48 1.99 9.25
CA THR A 146 0.80 3.27 9.01
C THR A 146 -0.43 3.07 8.11
N VAL A 147 -0.29 2.38 6.99
CA VAL A 147 -1.40 2.14 6.04
C VAL A 147 -2.52 1.34 6.70
N ILE A 148 -2.22 0.25 7.40
CA ILE A 148 -3.22 -0.59 8.10
C ILE A 148 -3.96 0.20 9.18
N THR A 149 -3.23 1.02 9.94
CA THR A 149 -3.84 1.88 10.97
C THR A 149 -4.81 2.88 10.35
N VAL A 150 -4.42 3.55 9.27
CA VAL A 150 -5.29 4.51 8.57
C VAL A 150 -6.50 3.83 7.95
N ILE A 151 -6.36 2.66 7.34
CA ILE A 151 -7.47 1.86 6.81
C ILE A 151 -8.47 1.55 7.93
N ALA A 152 -8.00 0.96 9.02
CA ALA A 152 -8.86 0.53 10.12
C ALA A 152 -9.56 1.72 10.79
N MET A 153 -8.81 2.79 11.09
CA MET A 153 -9.36 4.00 11.69
C MET A 153 -10.32 4.74 10.77
N GLY A 154 -10.00 4.82 9.48
CA GLY A 154 -10.87 5.41 8.47
C GLY A 154 -12.19 4.66 8.34
N LEU A 155 -12.15 3.32 8.30
CA LEU A 155 -13.37 2.50 8.26
C LEU A 155 -14.20 2.60 9.54
N LEU A 156 -13.57 2.66 10.73
CA LEU A 156 -14.29 2.92 11.97
C LEU A 156 -15.00 4.30 11.93
N PHE A 157 -14.31 5.32 11.44
CA PHE A 157 -14.87 6.66 11.31
C PHE A 157 -16.05 6.69 10.34
N LEU A 158 -15.91 6.11 9.15
CA LEU A 158 -16.98 5.98 8.15
C LEU A 158 -18.13 5.10 8.65
N GLY A 159 -17.84 4.16 9.55
CA GLY A 159 -18.80 3.28 10.21
C GLY A 159 -19.53 3.90 11.40
N GLY A 160 -19.31 5.19 11.67
CA GLY A 160 -20.05 5.93 12.70
C GLY A 160 -19.36 6.05 14.05
N LEU A 161 -18.04 5.87 14.12
CA LEU A 161 -17.26 6.23 15.30
C LEU A 161 -17.46 7.71 15.61
N THR A 162 -17.65 8.03 16.90
CA THR A 162 -17.88 9.41 17.33
C THR A 162 -16.67 10.29 16.95
N TYR A 163 -16.94 11.42 16.30
CA TYR A 163 -15.92 12.37 15.88
C TYR A 163 -14.96 12.80 17.00
N LYS A 164 -15.46 12.90 18.25
CA LYS A 164 -14.64 13.23 19.43
C LYS A 164 -13.53 12.20 19.65
N ILE A 165 -13.84 10.91 19.54
CA ILE A 165 -12.86 9.81 19.69
C ILE A 165 -11.86 9.88 18.54
N PHE A 166 -12.34 10.05 17.31
CA PHE A 166 -11.48 10.11 16.13
C PHE A 166 -10.48 11.27 16.21
N PHE A 167 -10.94 12.48 16.52
CA PHE A 167 -10.06 13.65 16.62
C PHE A 167 -9.16 13.61 17.87
N SER A 168 -9.58 13.02 18.98
CA SER A 168 -8.69 12.82 20.13
C SER A 168 -7.52 11.91 19.76
N LEU A 169 -7.77 10.82 19.01
CA LEU A 169 -6.71 9.94 18.54
C LEU A 169 -5.78 10.62 17.53
N LEU A 170 -6.33 11.42 16.62
CA LEU A 170 -5.55 12.22 15.69
C LEU A 170 -4.65 13.21 16.42
N PHE A 171 -5.10 13.76 17.56
CA PHE A 171 -4.31 14.64 18.43
C PHE A 171 -3.17 13.90 19.12
N PHE A 172 -3.40 12.65 19.58
CA PHE A 172 -2.36 11.84 20.23
C PHE A 172 -1.42 11.13 19.23
N ALA A 173 -1.82 10.99 17.96
CA ALA A 173 -1.01 10.31 16.95
C ALA A 173 0.39 10.94 16.76
N PRO A 174 0.57 12.28 16.66
CA PRO A 174 1.89 12.90 16.57
C PRO A 174 2.81 12.58 17.75
N ILE A 175 2.25 12.51 18.96
CA ILE A 175 3.00 12.18 20.19
C ILE A 175 3.50 10.72 20.09
N SER A 176 2.62 9.80 19.71
CA SER A 176 2.98 8.39 19.53
C SER A 176 4.03 8.20 18.42
N ILE A 177 3.88 8.92 17.31
CA ILE A 177 4.82 8.90 16.19
C ILE A 177 6.18 9.45 16.63
N TYR A 178 6.22 10.55 17.40
CA TYR A 178 7.45 11.12 17.94
C TYR A 178 8.21 10.09 18.78
N TYR A 179 7.54 9.42 19.71
CA TYR A 179 8.18 8.35 20.50
C TYR A 179 8.69 7.20 19.63
N LEU A 180 7.89 6.73 18.67
CA LEU A 180 8.28 5.65 17.76
C LEU A 180 9.48 6.03 16.87
N ILE A 181 9.66 7.30 16.56
CA ILE A 181 10.80 7.80 15.78
C ILE A 181 12.05 7.88 16.68
N THR A 182 11.94 8.46 17.87
CA THR A 182 13.08 8.67 18.77
C THR A 182 13.67 7.37 19.31
N LEU A 183 12.87 6.30 19.41
CA LEU A 183 13.34 4.97 19.86
C LEU A 183 14.29 4.27 18.86
N GLN A 184 14.36 4.73 17.61
CA GLN A 184 15.15 4.07 16.56
C GLN A 184 15.99 5.10 15.79
N PRO A 185 17.35 5.07 15.92
CA PRO A 185 18.23 6.06 15.30
C PRO A 185 17.99 6.22 13.78
N TYR A 186 17.82 5.10 13.04
CA TYR A 186 17.60 5.14 11.59
C TYR A 186 16.33 5.89 11.17
N ARG A 187 15.29 5.94 12.04
CA ARG A 187 14.07 6.71 11.77
C ARG A 187 14.28 8.20 11.97
N LEU A 188 15.09 8.54 13.00
CA LEU A 188 15.48 9.92 13.26
C LEU A 188 16.32 10.46 12.10
N ASP A 189 17.30 9.68 11.63
CA ASP A 189 18.12 10.05 10.47
C ASP A 189 17.30 10.36 9.22
N ARG A 190 16.24 9.59 8.97
CA ARG A 190 15.31 9.86 7.85
C ARG A 190 14.51 11.15 8.02
N ILE A 191 14.17 11.55 9.25
CA ILE A 191 13.49 12.83 9.52
C ILE A 191 14.47 13.98 9.34
N ILE A 192 15.68 13.87 9.88
CA ILE A 192 16.72 14.91 9.72
C ILE A 192 17.03 15.11 8.23
N GLY A 193 17.30 14.03 7.50
CA GLY A 193 17.57 14.11 6.08
C GLY A 193 16.37 14.59 5.22
N PHE A 194 15.14 14.47 5.73
CA PHE A 194 13.96 15.06 5.09
C PHE A 194 13.86 16.56 5.32
N LEU A 195 14.22 17.06 6.52
CA LEU A 195 14.13 18.48 6.85
C LEU A 195 15.16 19.32 6.09
N ASP A 196 16.36 18.80 5.92
CA ASP A 196 17.40 19.39 5.08
C ASP A 196 18.07 18.35 4.18
N PRO A 197 17.49 18.09 2.98
CA PRO A 197 18.03 17.07 2.08
C PRO A 197 19.42 17.39 1.54
N TRP A 198 19.82 18.66 1.52
CA TRP A 198 21.07 19.11 0.91
C TRP A 198 22.24 19.22 1.90
N ASP A 199 22.00 19.08 3.21
CA ASP A 199 23.05 19.09 4.22
C ASP A 199 23.94 17.83 4.15
N ASP A 200 23.32 16.62 3.93
CA ASP A 200 24.05 15.35 3.77
C ASP A 200 23.52 14.57 2.55
N PRO A 201 23.77 15.05 1.33
CA PRO A 201 23.19 14.49 0.12
C PRO A 201 23.75 13.10 -0.26
N LEU A 202 24.92 12.73 0.29
CA LEU A 202 25.56 11.42 0.05
C LEU A 202 25.35 10.42 1.19
N GLY A 203 24.76 10.84 2.31
CA GLY A 203 24.49 10.02 3.47
C GLY A 203 23.00 9.83 3.75
N LYS A 204 22.51 10.49 4.81
CA LYS A 204 21.12 10.29 5.32
C LYS A 204 20.03 10.65 4.32
N SER A 205 20.28 11.63 3.45
CA SER A 205 19.34 12.19 2.48
C SER A 205 19.48 11.59 1.07
N TYR A 206 20.43 10.68 0.86
CA TYR A 206 20.82 10.17 -0.46
C TYR A 206 19.64 9.85 -1.38
N GLN A 207 18.69 9.03 -0.91
CA GLN A 207 17.53 8.64 -1.70
C GLN A 207 16.63 9.82 -2.09
N LEU A 208 16.39 10.73 -1.15
CA LEU A 208 15.53 11.88 -1.38
C LEU A 208 16.19 12.90 -2.33
N THR A 209 17.47 13.17 -2.13
CA THR A 209 18.22 14.11 -2.96
C THR A 209 18.27 13.63 -4.41
N HIS A 210 18.56 12.35 -4.65
CA HIS A 210 18.54 11.76 -5.99
C HIS A 210 17.14 11.75 -6.62
N SER A 211 16.09 11.52 -5.80
CA SER A 211 14.71 11.67 -6.27
C SER A 211 14.41 13.10 -6.73
N LEU A 212 14.78 14.10 -5.94
CA LEU A 212 14.57 15.50 -6.31
C LEU A 212 15.39 15.92 -7.52
N MET A 213 16.63 15.44 -7.66
CA MET A 213 17.44 15.65 -8.88
C MET A 213 16.80 15.06 -10.11
N ALA A 214 16.19 13.86 -10.00
CA ALA A 214 15.44 13.25 -11.09
C ALA A 214 14.30 14.16 -11.59
N PHE A 215 13.48 14.69 -10.66
CA PHE A 215 12.41 15.63 -11.02
C PHE A 215 12.96 16.94 -11.62
N GLY A 216 14.04 17.49 -11.04
CA GLY A 216 14.67 18.71 -11.56
C GLY A 216 15.20 18.53 -12.99
N ARG A 217 15.80 17.36 -13.30
CA ARG A 217 16.31 17.03 -14.64
C ARG A 217 15.20 16.79 -15.66
N GLY A 218 14.06 16.26 -15.22
CA GLY A 218 12.92 15.98 -16.10
C GLY A 218 12.16 17.22 -16.57
N GLU A 219 12.26 18.34 -15.88
CA GLU A 219 11.60 19.59 -16.23
C GLU A 219 10.11 19.38 -16.56
N PHE A 220 9.62 19.96 -17.67
CA PHE A 220 8.22 19.90 -18.07
C PHE A 220 7.85 18.66 -18.88
N PHE A 221 8.70 18.29 -19.85
CA PHE A 221 8.42 17.21 -20.83
C PHE A 221 9.25 15.94 -20.65
N GLY A 222 10.23 15.96 -19.75
CA GLY A 222 11.13 14.85 -19.49
C GLY A 222 12.31 14.80 -20.45
N SER A 223 13.30 13.98 -20.08
CA SER A 223 14.50 13.71 -20.87
C SER A 223 14.28 12.67 -21.99
N GLY A 224 13.10 12.03 -22.00
CA GLY A 224 12.73 10.97 -22.93
C GLY A 224 12.70 9.58 -22.29
N LEU A 225 11.91 8.69 -22.88
CA LEU A 225 11.75 7.31 -22.39
C LEU A 225 13.11 6.58 -22.44
N GLY A 226 13.51 6.03 -21.31
CA GLY A 226 14.78 5.32 -21.18
C GLY A 226 16.00 6.19 -20.91
N ALA A 227 15.86 7.53 -20.91
CA ALA A 227 16.97 8.48 -20.76
C ALA A 227 17.24 8.90 -19.29
N SER A 228 16.54 8.35 -18.32
CA SER A 228 16.83 8.61 -16.90
C SER A 228 18.26 8.20 -16.56
N VAL A 229 18.99 9.08 -15.89
CA VAL A 229 20.35 8.85 -15.38
C VAL A 229 20.29 8.31 -13.96
N GLU A 230 19.32 8.78 -13.15
CA GLU A 230 19.21 8.38 -11.77
C GLU A 230 18.95 6.87 -11.59
N LYS A 231 18.30 6.22 -12.57
CA LYS A 231 18.09 4.76 -12.57
C LYS A 231 19.37 3.95 -12.78
N LEU A 232 20.47 4.57 -13.26
CA LEU A 232 21.77 3.94 -13.49
C LEU A 232 22.52 3.73 -12.16
N GLN A 233 21.86 3.13 -11.17
CA GLN A 233 22.33 2.80 -9.82
C GLN A 233 22.58 4.02 -8.90
N TYR A 234 22.27 5.24 -9.34
CA TYR A 234 22.34 6.41 -8.47
C TYR A 234 21.17 6.46 -7.49
N LEU A 235 19.96 6.09 -7.93
CA LEU A 235 18.78 6.06 -7.07
C LEU A 235 18.48 4.61 -6.63
N PRO A 236 18.74 4.25 -5.36
CA PRO A 236 18.36 2.95 -4.82
C PRO A 236 16.84 2.76 -4.89
N GLU A 237 16.41 1.52 -5.13
CA GLU A 237 14.97 1.17 -5.20
C GLU A 237 14.18 2.00 -6.25
N ALA A 238 14.83 2.43 -7.34
CA ALA A 238 14.23 3.18 -8.43
C ALA A 238 13.04 2.46 -9.09
N HIS A 239 13.04 1.12 -9.10
CA HIS A 239 11.99 0.30 -9.69
C HIS A 239 10.85 -0.06 -8.71
N THR A 240 11.02 0.18 -7.41
CA THR A 240 10.06 -0.10 -6.34
C THR A 240 9.48 1.19 -5.77
N ASP A 241 10.16 1.78 -4.80
CA ASP A 241 9.65 2.89 -4.00
C ASP A 241 9.77 4.25 -4.71
N PHE A 242 10.75 4.40 -5.61
CA PHE A 242 11.06 5.65 -6.31
C PHE A 242 10.74 5.61 -7.81
N ILE A 243 9.83 4.75 -8.25
CA ILE A 243 9.44 4.67 -9.66
C ILE A 243 8.87 5.98 -10.18
N LEU A 244 8.21 6.78 -9.34
CA LEU A 244 7.67 8.08 -9.73
C LEU A 244 8.78 9.09 -10.04
N ALA A 245 9.93 9.02 -9.36
CA ALA A 245 11.09 9.85 -9.68
C ALA A 245 11.65 9.53 -11.07
N VAL A 246 11.74 8.24 -11.43
CA VAL A 246 12.14 7.82 -12.79
C VAL A 246 11.12 8.30 -13.84
N ILE A 247 9.82 8.23 -13.54
CA ILE A 247 8.77 8.79 -14.40
C ILE A 247 8.92 10.30 -14.54
N GLY A 248 9.23 10.98 -13.42
CA GLY A 248 9.49 12.42 -13.41
C GLY A 248 10.68 12.80 -14.27
N GLU A 249 11.78 12.04 -14.26
CA GLU A 249 12.94 12.29 -15.10
C GLU A 249 12.68 11.98 -16.58
N GLU A 250 11.99 10.86 -16.90
CA GLU A 250 11.76 10.44 -18.28
C GLU A 250 10.62 11.20 -18.98
N PHE A 251 9.53 11.55 -18.28
CA PHE A 251 8.33 12.19 -18.83
C PHE A 251 8.03 13.57 -18.27
N GLY A 252 8.84 14.08 -17.36
CA GLY A 252 8.71 15.38 -16.74
C GLY A 252 7.46 15.57 -15.89
N LEU A 253 7.12 16.82 -15.64
CA LEU A 253 5.92 17.21 -14.88
C LEU A 253 4.64 16.67 -15.54
N LEU A 254 4.60 16.59 -16.86
CA LEU A 254 3.43 16.08 -17.58
C LEU A 254 3.17 14.61 -17.25
N GLY A 255 4.20 13.76 -17.26
CA GLY A 255 4.07 12.34 -16.91
C GLY A 255 3.62 12.13 -15.47
N VAL A 256 4.23 12.87 -14.53
CA VAL A 256 3.85 12.84 -13.11
C VAL A 256 2.40 13.27 -12.91
N SER A 257 1.98 14.36 -13.56
CA SER A 257 0.61 14.87 -13.47
C SER A 257 -0.41 13.87 -13.97
N ILE A 258 -0.14 13.18 -15.08
CA ILE A 258 -1.02 12.12 -15.62
C ILE A 258 -1.17 11.00 -14.58
N ILE A 259 -0.08 10.55 -13.96
CA ILE A 259 -0.14 9.48 -12.94
C ILE A 259 -0.98 9.91 -11.73
N ILE A 260 -0.76 11.14 -11.24
CA ILE A 260 -1.53 11.68 -10.09
C ILE A 260 -3.03 11.74 -10.44
N ILE A 261 -3.38 12.24 -11.64
CA ILE A 261 -4.77 12.35 -12.09
C ILE A 261 -5.42 10.98 -12.23
N LEU A 262 -4.73 10.00 -12.83
CA LEU A 262 -5.25 8.64 -12.98
C LEU A 262 -5.46 7.98 -11.61
N PHE A 263 -4.55 8.20 -10.67
CA PHE A 263 -4.66 7.66 -9.32
C PHE A 263 -5.82 8.31 -8.55
N ALA A 264 -5.94 9.64 -8.63
CA ALA A 264 -7.07 10.38 -8.05
C ALA A 264 -8.40 9.90 -8.64
N PHE A 265 -8.48 9.74 -9.97
CA PHE A 265 -9.67 9.20 -10.64
C PHE A 265 -10.03 7.80 -10.12
N LEU A 266 -9.06 6.91 -9.98
CA LEU A 266 -9.26 5.56 -9.47
C LEU A 266 -9.87 5.59 -8.05
N VAL A 267 -9.28 6.38 -7.16
CA VAL A 267 -9.75 6.52 -5.77
C VAL A 267 -11.16 7.13 -5.72
N VAL A 268 -11.41 8.21 -6.44
CA VAL A 268 -12.73 8.85 -6.52
C VAL A 268 -13.77 7.86 -7.05
N ARG A 269 -13.44 7.05 -8.07
CA ARG A 269 -14.36 6.03 -8.59
C ARG A 269 -14.68 4.96 -7.55
N MET A 270 -13.71 4.51 -6.73
CA MET A 270 -13.95 3.57 -5.63
C MET A 270 -14.96 4.14 -4.62
N PHE A 271 -14.82 5.41 -4.22
CA PHE A 271 -15.79 6.07 -3.35
C PHE A 271 -17.15 6.27 -4.02
N GLY A 272 -17.19 6.50 -5.34
CA GLY A 272 -18.42 6.51 -6.14
C GLY A 272 -19.18 5.19 -6.07
N ILE A 273 -18.46 4.07 -6.28
CA ILE A 273 -19.02 2.71 -6.17
C ILE A 273 -19.53 2.43 -4.75
N ALA A 274 -18.82 2.90 -3.74
CA ALA A 274 -19.24 2.79 -2.36
C ALA A 274 -20.57 3.55 -2.10
N LYS A 275 -20.69 4.76 -2.63
CA LYS A 275 -21.93 5.55 -2.55
C LYS A 275 -23.13 4.83 -3.21
N GLU A 276 -22.92 4.24 -4.37
CA GLU A 276 -23.94 3.40 -5.05
C GLU A 276 -24.33 2.19 -4.19
N SER A 277 -23.35 1.55 -3.52
CA SER A 277 -23.62 0.44 -2.60
C SER A 277 -24.47 0.84 -1.39
N ILE A 278 -24.25 2.05 -0.84
CA ILE A 278 -25.09 2.59 0.25
C ILE A 278 -26.54 2.76 -0.22
N GLN A 279 -26.74 3.32 -1.42
CA GLN A 279 -28.07 3.48 -2.02
C GLN A 279 -28.78 2.14 -2.23
N ASN A 280 -28.02 1.11 -2.60
CA ASN A 280 -28.50 -0.26 -2.77
C ASN A 280 -28.65 -1.04 -1.45
N LYS A 281 -28.50 -0.39 -0.29
CA LYS A 281 -28.61 -1.01 1.04
C LYS A 281 -27.63 -2.18 1.26
N LYS A 282 -26.43 -2.09 0.66
CA LYS A 282 -25.34 -3.09 0.81
C LYS A 282 -24.17 -2.49 1.62
N PRO A 283 -24.29 -2.37 2.94
CA PRO A 283 -23.33 -1.63 3.74
C PRO A 283 -21.95 -2.32 3.80
N PHE A 284 -21.85 -3.65 3.73
CA PHE A 284 -20.57 -4.36 3.65
C PHE A 284 -19.81 -3.97 2.39
N SER A 285 -20.47 -4.03 1.23
CA SER A 285 -19.91 -3.65 -0.07
C SER A 285 -19.44 -2.20 -0.07
N ALA A 286 -20.21 -1.31 0.55
CA ALA A 286 -19.84 0.11 0.68
C ALA A 286 -18.55 0.30 1.48
N LEU A 287 -18.48 -0.31 2.67
CA LEU A 287 -17.28 -0.22 3.53
C LEU A 287 -16.07 -0.89 2.88
N MET A 288 -16.25 -2.00 2.18
CA MET A 288 -15.18 -2.66 1.41
C MET A 288 -14.60 -1.72 0.35
N ALA A 289 -15.45 -1.12 -0.49
CA ALA A 289 -15.01 -0.20 -1.54
C ALA A 289 -14.35 1.06 -0.94
N GLN A 290 -14.88 1.61 0.17
CA GLN A 290 -14.27 2.72 0.90
C GLN A 290 -12.91 2.33 1.49
N GLY A 291 -12.79 1.14 2.09
CA GLY A 291 -11.55 0.67 2.69
C GLY A 291 -10.44 0.46 1.66
N ILE A 292 -10.77 -0.12 0.49
CA ILE A 292 -9.82 -0.27 -0.62
C ILE A 292 -9.46 1.11 -1.18
N GLY A 293 -10.43 2.02 -1.32
CA GLY A 293 -10.19 3.41 -1.74
C GLY A 293 -9.28 4.17 -0.78
N LEU A 294 -9.48 4.03 0.54
CA LEU A 294 -8.59 4.59 1.56
C LEU A 294 -7.19 4.00 1.46
N TRP A 295 -7.06 2.70 1.31
CA TRP A 295 -5.77 2.03 1.17
C TRP A 295 -5.00 2.58 -0.03
N PHE A 296 -5.59 2.53 -1.23
CA PHE A 296 -4.94 3.03 -2.44
C PHE A 296 -4.62 4.53 -2.33
N GLY A 297 -5.58 5.33 -1.85
CA GLY A 297 -5.40 6.77 -1.69
C GLY A 297 -4.24 7.12 -0.77
N ILE A 298 -4.23 6.59 0.44
CA ILE A 298 -3.19 6.90 1.44
C ILE A 298 -1.83 6.36 1.01
N GLN A 299 -1.75 5.11 0.53
CA GLN A 299 -0.48 4.54 0.08
C GLN A 299 0.07 5.29 -1.14
N GLY A 300 -0.81 5.68 -2.08
CA GLY A 300 -0.44 6.52 -3.22
C GLY A 300 0.05 7.91 -2.80
N ILE A 301 -0.69 8.60 -1.94
CA ILE A 301 -0.30 9.93 -1.41
C ILE A 301 1.05 9.86 -0.69
N ILE A 302 1.26 8.85 0.16
CA ILE A 302 2.53 8.71 0.88
C ILE A 302 3.67 8.44 -0.10
N ASN A 303 3.53 7.48 -1.04
CA ASN A 303 4.60 7.19 -1.99
C ASN A 303 4.92 8.39 -2.88
N MET A 304 3.91 9.00 -3.52
CA MET A 304 4.09 10.17 -4.37
C MET A 304 4.70 11.34 -3.58
N GLY A 305 4.22 11.57 -2.34
CA GLY A 305 4.72 12.62 -1.47
C GLY A 305 6.17 12.39 -1.01
N VAL A 306 6.56 11.14 -0.75
CA VAL A 306 7.97 10.78 -0.47
C VAL A 306 8.86 11.10 -1.67
N ASN A 307 8.45 10.69 -2.86
CA ASN A 307 9.22 10.97 -4.09
C ASN A 307 9.38 12.47 -4.35
N LEU A 308 8.34 13.27 -4.06
CA LEU A 308 8.32 14.73 -4.25
C LEU A 308 8.94 15.51 -3.07
N GLY A 309 9.46 14.84 -2.04
CA GLY A 309 10.02 15.49 -0.88
C GLY A 309 9.00 16.16 0.04
N LEU A 310 7.72 15.72 0.04
CA LEU A 310 6.67 16.20 0.94
C LEU A 310 6.58 15.39 2.24
N PHE A 311 7.13 14.15 2.24
CA PHE A 311 7.16 13.26 3.38
C PHE A 311 8.54 12.60 3.53
N PRO A 312 8.93 12.20 4.74
CA PRO A 312 10.20 11.50 4.96
C PRO A 312 10.21 10.15 4.26
N THR A 313 11.39 9.76 3.78
CA THR A 313 11.58 8.54 3.00
C THR A 313 11.07 7.29 3.71
N LYS A 314 10.21 6.51 3.03
CA LYS A 314 9.65 5.25 3.50
C LYS A 314 9.54 4.27 2.34
N GLY A 315 9.84 3.00 2.61
CA GLY A 315 9.67 1.92 1.66
C GLY A 315 8.20 1.54 1.52
N LEU A 316 7.47 2.22 0.66
CA LEU A 316 6.10 1.91 0.27
C LEU A 316 5.99 1.99 -1.25
N THR A 317 5.63 0.90 -1.86
CA THR A 317 5.42 0.83 -3.31
C THR A 317 4.19 1.63 -3.75
N LEU A 318 4.24 2.24 -4.93
CA LEU A 318 3.06 2.86 -5.55
C LEU A 318 2.14 1.74 -6.07
N PRO A 319 0.89 1.61 -5.55
CA PRO A 319 0.00 0.53 -5.95
C PRO A 319 -0.18 0.45 -7.47
N LEU A 320 -0.17 -0.75 -8.03
CA LEU A 320 -0.32 -1.07 -9.45
C LEU A 320 0.83 -0.64 -10.37
N LEU A 321 1.71 0.29 -9.98
CA LEU A 321 2.76 0.82 -10.84
C LEU A 321 4.15 0.27 -10.49
N SER A 322 4.50 0.28 -9.19
CA SER A 322 5.81 -0.18 -8.74
C SER A 322 6.04 -1.65 -9.01
N TYR A 323 7.30 -2.03 -9.21
CA TYR A 323 7.67 -3.43 -9.10
C TYR A 323 7.40 -3.90 -7.67
N GLY A 324 6.61 -4.98 -7.55
CA GLY A 324 6.26 -5.49 -6.23
C GLY A 324 5.50 -6.80 -6.34
N GLY A 325 6.21 -7.91 -6.27
CA GLY A 325 5.67 -9.25 -6.48
C GLY A 325 4.30 -9.48 -5.82
N THR A 326 4.25 -9.66 -4.51
CA THR A 326 3.00 -9.85 -3.77
C THR A 326 2.12 -8.61 -3.81
N GLY A 327 2.71 -7.41 -3.75
CA GLY A 327 1.95 -6.16 -3.73
C GLY A 327 1.05 -6.00 -4.95
N ILE A 328 1.59 -6.20 -6.17
CA ILE A 328 0.77 -6.07 -7.39
C ILE A 328 -0.33 -7.13 -7.46
N LEU A 329 -0.05 -8.37 -7.04
CA LEU A 329 -1.03 -9.44 -7.00
C LEU A 329 -2.20 -9.09 -6.08
N ILE A 330 -1.92 -8.66 -4.86
CA ILE A 330 -2.96 -8.30 -3.87
C ILE A 330 -3.72 -7.04 -4.31
N ASN A 331 -3.04 -6.05 -4.90
CA ASN A 331 -3.69 -4.87 -5.47
C ASN A 331 -4.68 -5.25 -6.59
N MET A 332 -4.33 -6.19 -7.46
CA MET A 332 -5.22 -6.68 -8.53
C MET A 332 -6.43 -7.42 -7.95
N ILE A 333 -6.24 -8.24 -6.91
CA ILE A 333 -7.37 -8.87 -6.20
C ILE A 333 -8.28 -7.81 -5.57
N ALA A 334 -7.72 -6.79 -4.93
CA ALA A 334 -8.48 -5.70 -4.33
C ALA A 334 -9.32 -4.95 -5.38
N ILE A 335 -8.74 -4.62 -6.54
CA ILE A 335 -9.46 -4.03 -7.67
C ILE A 335 -10.58 -4.96 -8.18
N ALA A 336 -10.31 -6.25 -8.32
CA ALA A 336 -11.31 -7.22 -8.77
C ALA A 336 -12.51 -7.29 -7.81
N ILE A 337 -12.28 -7.18 -6.50
CA ILE A 337 -13.35 -7.09 -5.50
C ILE A 337 -14.18 -5.80 -5.69
N VAL A 338 -13.53 -4.65 -5.95
CA VAL A 338 -14.24 -3.39 -6.21
C VAL A 338 -15.06 -3.50 -7.49
N LEU A 339 -14.52 -4.10 -8.56
CA LEU A 339 -15.25 -4.37 -9.79
C LEU A 339 -16.45 -5.31 -9.57
N LYS A 340 -16.31 -6.31 -8.69
CA LYS A 340 -17.41 -7.18 -8.27
C LYS A 340 -18.51 -6.38 -7.58
N ILE A 341 -18.14 -5.44 -6.69
CA ILE A 341 -19.09 -4.55 -6.02
C ILE A 341 -19.86 -3.70 -7.05
N ASP A 342 -19.15 -3.09 -8.01
CA ASP A 342 -19.76 -2.28 -9.08
C ASP A 342 -20.71 -3.13 -9.92
N PHE A 343 -20.28 -4.33 -10.31
CA PHE A 343 -21.10 -5.27 -11.08
C PHE A 343 -22.41 -5.63 -10.35
N GLU A 344 -22.32 -5.98 -9.05
CA GLU A 344 -23.50 -6.28 -8.24
C GLU A 344 -24.40 -5.07 -7.99
N ASN A 345 -23.86 -3.86 -7.89
CA ASN A 345 -24.63 -2.63 -7.80
C ASN A 345 -25.45 -2.39 -9.07
N ARG A 346 -24.83 -2.47 -10.25
CA ARG A 346 -25.51 -2.28 -11.55
C ARG A 346 -26.56 -3.33 -11.82
N ARG A 347 -26.31 -4.59 -11.42
CA ARG A 347 -27.27 -5.68 -11.55
C ARG A 347 -28.52 -5.42 -10.72
N ASN A 348 -28.37 -4.96 -9.48
CA ASN A 348 -29.50 -4.60 -8.62
C ASN A 348 -30.32 -3.44 -9.21
N MET A 349 -29.66 -2.39 -9.77
CA MET A 349 -30.36 -1.29 -10.39
C MET A 349 -31.19 -1.71 -11.63
N ARG A 350 -30.83 -2.81 -12.29
CA ARG A 350 -31.56 -3.39 -13.41
C ARG A 350 -32.68 -4.34 -12.99
N GLY A 351 -32.97 -4.47 -11.67
CA GLY A 351 -34.03 -5.34 -11.15
C GLY A 351 -33.77 -6.85 -11.27
N GLN A 352 -32.50 -7.25 -11.52
CA GLN A 352 -32.10 -8.64 -11.64
C GLN A 352 -31.68 -9.15 -10.25
N PHE A 353 -32.65 -9.45 -9.40
CA PHE A 353 -32.42 -10.06 -8.09
C PHE A 353 -32.17 -11.59 -8.24
N TYR A 354 -31.29 -12.15 -7.41
CA TYR A 354 -31.26 -13.58 -7.08
C TYR A 354 -31.91 -13.79 -5.73
#